data_54f80054d84831505a94de3ebb76038b
#
_entry.id   54f80054d84831505a94de3ebb76038b
#
_cell.length_a   1.000
_cell.length_b   1.000
_cell.length_c   1.000
_cell.angle_alpha   90.00
_cell.angle_beta   90.00
_cell.angle_gamma   90.00
#
_symmetry.space_group_name_H-M   'P 1'
#
loop_
_entity.id
_entity.type
_entity.pdbx_description
1 polymer ?
#
loop_
_entity_poly.entity_id
_entity_poly.type
_entity_poly.pdbx_seq_one_letter_code
_entity_poly.pdbx_strand_id
1 'polypeptide(L)'
;RPFLILRQIVQHLGSGRTELVDVPAPGPRRGRLLVRTTRSLVSLGTERMLVEFGRGSWLSKARQQPEKFRAVLAKIRSEGLFATVSAIRSKLAQPIPLGYCHVGQVLDAGEVPGFAAGDRVVSNSPHAEVVSASPAFAARIPESVSDEHATFTPLAAVALQGLRLLDAKPSETVVVMGLG
;
A
#
# COMPACT_ATOMS: atom_id res chain seq x y z
N ARG A 1 -0.90 -14.76 26.13
CA ARG A 1 -1.16 -15.52 24.89
C ARG A 1 0.09 -15.44 24.05
N PRO A 2 0.60 -16.56 23.48
CA PRO A 2 1.72 -16.48 22.56
C PRO A 2 1.35 -15.54 21.42
N PHE A 3 2.24 -14.58 21.09
CA PHE A 3 2.05 -13.72 19.93
C PHE A 3 2.01 -14.63 18.70
N LEU A 4 0.89 -14.67 18.02
CA LEU A 4 0.81 -15.35 16.74
C LEU A 4 1.75 -14.62 15.81
N ILE A 5 2.71 -15.33 15.21
CA ILE A 5 3.65 -14.78 14.23
C ILE A 5 3.03 -14.97 12.85
N LEU A 6 3.10 -13.98 12.00
CA LEU A 6 2.64 -14.03 10.62
C LEU A 6 3.72 -13.52 9.67
N ARG A 7 3.61 -13.88 8.41
CA ARG A 7 4.54 -13.45 7.36
C ARG A 7 4.00 -12.23 6.63
N GLN A 8 4.90 -11.29 6.38
CA GLN A 8 4.64 -10.06 5.64
C GLN A 8 5.77 -9.74 4.68
N ILE A 9 5.43 -9.21 3.50
CA ILE A 9 6.43 -8.73 2.54
C ILE A 9 6.74 -7.27 2.84
N VAL A 10 8.03 -6.99 3.00
CA VAL A 10 8.53 -5.63 3.25
C VAL A 10 9.61 -5.23 2.24
N GLN A 11 9.69 -3.92 1.99
CA GLN A 11 10.70 -3.31 1.13
C GLN A 11 11.61 -2.41 1.95
N HIS A 12 12.91 -2.64 1.88
CA HIS A 12 13.93 -1.77 2.47
C HIS A 12 14.35 -0.71 1.46
N LEU A 13 13.93 0.54 1.66
CA LEU A 13 14.25 1.64 0.74
C LEU A 13 15.72 2.05 0.76
N GLY A 14 16.44 1.76 1.85
CA GLY A 14 17.87 2.06 1.98
C GLY A 14 18.77 1.07 1.21
N SER A 15 18.45 -0.22 1.29
CA SER A 15 19.23 -1.31 0.67
C SER A 15 18.66 -1.82 -0.66
N GLY A 16 17.40 -1.50 -0.95
CA GLY A 16 16.69 -2.02 -2.12
C GLY A 16 16.28 -3.50 -2.00
N ARG A 17 16.36 -4.09 -0.81
CA ARG A 17 15.99 -5.50 -0.58
C ARG A 17 14.51 -5.62 -0.32
N THR A 18 13.89 -6.62 -0.94
CA THR A 18 12.53 -7.08 -0.63
C THR A 18 12.66 -8.36 0.19
N GLU A 19 11.98 -8.43 1.32
CA GLU A 19 12.09 -9.55 2.24
C GLU A 19 10.73 -10.04 2.70
N LEU A 20 10.63 -11.34 2.93
CA LEU A 20 9.54 -11.96 3.67
C LEU A 20 9.98 -12.02 5.14
N VAL A 21 9.27 -11.32 6.00
CA VAL A 21 9.63 -11.20 7.42
C VAL A 21 8.52 -11.76 8.31
N ASP A 22 8.94 -12.28 9.44
CA ASP A 22 8.06 -12.69 10.53
C ASP A 22 7.74 -11.48 11.42
N VAL A 23 6.47 -11.16 11.56
CA VAL A 23 5.99 -10.04 12.38
C VAL A 23 4.90 -10.50 13.35
N PRO A 24 4.71 -9.81 14.49
CA PRO A 24 3.59 -10.09 15.37
C PRO A 24 2.25 -9.88 14.65
N ALA A 25 1.33 -10.84 14.78
CA ALA A 25 -0.01 -10.71 14.22
C ALA A 25 -0.76 -9.53 14.86
N PRO A 26 -1.47 -8.71 14.07
CA PRO A 26 -2.35 -7.70 14.64
C PRO A 26 -3.47 -8.38 15.42
N GLY A 27 -3.80 -7.82 16.59
CA GLY A 27 -4.97 -8.23 17.35
C GLY A 27 -6.24 -7.49 16.91
N PRO A 28 -7.43 -7.98 17.34
CA PRO A 28 -8.68 -7.26 17.20
C PRO A 28 -8.58 -5.85 17.78
N ARG A 29 -9.12 -4.87 17.05
CA ARG A 29 -9.09 -3.45 17.48
C ARG A 29 -10.37 -2.77 17.05
N ARG A 30 -11.00 -2.05 17.98
CA ARG A 30 -12.19 -1.23 17.71
C ARG A 30 -11.95 -0.26 16.56
N GLY A 31 -12.90 -0.18 15.63
CA GLY A 31 -12.82 0.67 14.44
C GLY A 31 -11.89 0.17 13.33
N ARG A 32 -11.44 -1.10 13.41
CA ARG A 32 -10.57 -1.73 12.40
C ARG A 32 -11.07 -3.13 12.09
N LEU A 33 -10.95 -3.52 10.83
CA LEU A 33 -11.25 -4.88 10.40
C LEU A 33 -10.00 -5.74 10.55
N LEU A 34 -10.07 -6.83 11.29
CA LEU A 34 -9.04 -7.86 11.28
C LEU A 34 -9.37 -8.85 10.17
N VAL A 35 -8.50 -8.99 9.17
CA VAL A 35 -8.79 -9.73 7.94
C VAL A 35 -7.70 -10.75 7.67
N ARG A 36 -8.11 -12.02 7.45
CA ARG A 36 -7.23 -13.08 6.94
C ARG A 36 -7.16 -12.97 5.42
N THR A 37 -5.97 -12.83 4.88
CA THR A 37 -5.72 -12.73 3.44
C THR A 37 -6.07 -14.03 2.73
N THR A 38 -6.82 -13.93 1.64
CA THR A 38 -7.05 -15.04 0.71
C THR A 38 -6.29 -14.81 -0.60
N ARG A 39 -6.24 -13.56 -1.06
CA ARG A 39 -5.53 -13.16 -2.28
C ARG A 39 -4.94 -11.75 -2.12
N SER A 40 -3.87 -11.50 -2.84
CA SER A 40 -3.37 -10.15 -3.05
C SER A 40 -2.75 -10.03 -4.44
N LEU A 41 -2.92 -8.87 -5.08
CA LEU A 41 -2.40 -8.58 -6.40
C LEU A 41 -1.12 -7.75 -6.29
N VAL A 42 -0.05 -8.22 -6.93
CA VAL A 42 1.19 -7.44 -7.07
C VAL A 42 1.02 -6.43 -8.21
N SER A 43 1.11 -5.15 -7.90
CA SER A 43 1.07 -4.08 -8.90
C SER A 43 2.45 -3.86 -9.50
N LEU A 44 2.65 -4.35 -10.72
CA LEU A 44 3.93 -4.26 -11.43
C LEU A 44 4.44 -2.81 -11.59
N GLY A 45 3.54 -1.83 -11.75
CA GLY A 45 3.93 -0.42 -11.88
C GLY A 45 4.39 0.17 -10.56
N THR A 46 3.50 0.23 -9.57
CA THR A 46 3.74 0.94 -8.30
C THR A 46 4.76 0.23 -7.42
N GLU A 47 4.66 -1.08 -7.28
CA GLU A 47 5.55 -1.84 -6.42
C GLU A 47 6.95 -1.95 -7.04
N ARG A 48 7.03 -2.18 -8.35
CA ARG A 48 8.30 -2.11 -9.08
C ARG A 48 9.00 -0.76 -8.90
N MET A 49 8.25 0.36 -8.96
CA MET A 49 8.79 1.69 -8.71
C MET A 49 9.40 1.80 -7.31
N LEU A 50 8.77 1.24 -6.27
CA LEU A 50 9.29 1.21 -4.91
C LEU A 50 10.57 0.38 -4.79
N VAL A 51 10.60 -0.80 -5.43
CA VAL A 51 11.77 -1.68 -5.47
C VAL A 51 12.93 -1.00 -6.21
N GLU A 52 12.68 -0.43 -7.38
CA GLU A 52 13.69 0.28 -8.18
C GLU A 52 14.20 1.53 -7.46
N PHE A 53 13.30 2.28 -6.80
CA PHE A 53 13.70 3.40 -5.96
C PHE A 53 14.63 2.94 -4.83
N GLY A 54 14.33 1.82 -4.17
CA GLY A 54 15.20 1.23 -3.15
C GLY A 54 16.59 0.89 -3.69
N ARG A 55 16.68 0.34 -4.90
CA ARG A 55 17.93 -0.05 -5.58
C ARG A 55 18.69 1.12 -6.21
N GLY A 56 18.01 2.26 -6.46
CA GLY A 56 18.61 3.41 -7.12
C GLY A 56 19.72 4.07 -6.30
N SER A 57 20.73 4.63 -6.99
CA SER A 57 21.76 5.44 -6.37
C SER A 57 21.20 6.74 -5.81
N TRP A 58 21.92 7.41 -4.90
CA TRP A 58 21.52 8.71 -4.35
C TRP A 58 21.27 9.77 -5.44
N LEU A 59 22.06 9.76 -6.51
CA LEU A 59 21.91 10.65 -7.67
C LEU A 59 20.62 10.37 -8.46
N SER A 60 20.27 9.08 -8.66
CA SER A 60 19.03 8.72 -9.33
C SER A 60 17.80 9.05 -8.48
N LYS A 61 17.87 8.86 -7.16
CA LYS A 61 16.83 9.25 -6.20
C LYS A 61 16.58 10.76 -6.19
N ALA A 62 17.64 11.57 -6.24
CA ALA A 62 17.55 13.02 -6.31
C ALA A 62 16.91 13.52 -7.63
N ARG A 63 17.23 12.88 -8.76
CA ARG A 63 16.63 13.19 -10.07
C ARG A 63 15.15 12.84 -10.16
N GLN A 64 14.74 11.73 -9.55
CA GLN A 64 13.34 11.28 -9.59
C GLN A 64 12.41 12.13 -8.71
N GLN A 65 12.94 12.81 -7.68
CA GLN A 65 12.14 13.59 -6.74
C GLN A 65 12.80 14.95 -6.41
N PRO A 66 12.87 15.88 -7.37
CA PRO A 66 13.57 17.16 -7.21
C PRO A 66 13.01 18.02 -6.08
N GLU A 67 11.68 17.98 -5.84
CA GLU A 67 11.03 18.72 -4.76
C GLU A 67 11.50 18.25 -3.38
N LYS A 68 11.60 16.92 -3.19
CA LYS A 68 12.11 16.36 -1.93
C LYS A 68 13.59 16.67 -1.74
N PHE A 69 14.36 16.73 -2.81
CA PHE A 69 15.76 17.13 -2.75
C PHE A 69 15.93 18.59 -2.32
N ARG A 70 15.09 19.51 -2.85
CA ARG A 70 15.06 20.91 -2.42
C ARG A 70 14.68 21.04 -0.94
N ALA A 71 13.67 20.26 -0.47
CA ALA A 71 13.28 20.22 0.94
C ALA A 71 14.43 19.73 1.85
N VAL A 72 15.21 18.74 1.39
CA VAL A 72 16.41 18.25 2.11
C VAL A 72 17.47 19.35 2.19
N LEU A 73 17.74 20.08 1.10
CA LEU A 73 18.69 21.20 1.10
C LEU A 73 18.26 22.33 2.04
N ALA A 74 16.95 22.66 2.05
CA ALA A 74 16.39 23.63 3.00
C ALA A 74 16.57 23.16 4.45
N LYS A 75 16.32 21.89 4.72
CA LYS A 75 16.47 21.30 6.04
C LYS A 75 17.93 21.23 6.51
N ILE A 76 18.89 21.00 5.60
CA ILE A 76 20.33 21.10 5.89
C ILE A 76 20.71 22.50 6.34
N ARG A 77 20.12 23.53 5.70
CA ARG A 77 20.38 24.93 6.07
C ARG A 77 19.80 25.32 7.44
N SER A 78 18.66 24.73 7.84
CA SER A 78 17.98 25.08 9.11
C SER A 78 18.42 24.23 10.30
N GLU A 79 18.67 22.93 10.11
CA GLU A 79 18.94 21.97 11.17
C GLU A 79 20.37 21.41 11.16
N GLY A 80 21.15 21.71 10.13
CA GLY A 80 22.51 21.22 9.92
C GLY A 80 22.58 19.89 9.18
N LEU A 81 23.73 19.64 8.56
CA LEU A 81 23.98 18.50 7.69
C LEU A 81 23.85 17.16 8.45
N PHE A 82 24.40 17.08 9.65
CA PHE A 82 24.47 15.84 10.42
C PHE A 82 23.10 15.36 10.88
N ALA A 83 22.27 16.26 11.41
CA ALA A 83 20.92 15.97 11.86
C ALA A 83 20.02 15.53 10.68
N THR A 84 20.14 16.22 9.54
CA THR A 84 19.35 15.91 8.34
C THR A 84 19.74 14.55 7.74
N VAL A 85 21.03 14.24 7.63
CA VAL A 85 21.51 12.94 7.11
C VAL A 85 21.09 11.80 8.03
N SER A 86 21.18 11.99 9.35
CA SER A 86 20.73 11.01 10.34
C SER A 86 19.24 10.73 10.22
N ALA A 87 18.40 11.77 10.13
CA ALA A 87 16.95 11.63 9.97
C ALA A 87 16.55 10.93 8.68
N ILE A 88 17.24 11.21 7.56
CA ILE A 88 17.00 10.52 6.27
C ILE A 88 17.41 9.05 6.37
N ARG A 89 18.58 8.77 6.94
CA ARG A 89 19.03 7.37 7.14
C ARG A 89 18.05 6.58 8.01
N SER A 90 17.57 7.15 9.10
CA SER A 90 16.58 6.52 9.97
C SER A 90 15.27 6.20 9.25
N LYS A 91 14.77 7.13 8.41
CA LYS A 91 13.57 6.88 7.57
C LYS A 91 13.78 5.81 6.51
N LEU A 92 14.95 5.80 5.86
CA LEU A 92 15.26 4.79 4.83
C LEU A 92 15.62 3.42 5.42
N ALA A 93 16.03 3.38 6.69
CA ALA A 93 16.32 2.13 7.40
C ALA A 93 15.04 1.38 7.81
N GLN A 94 13.91 2.07 7.96
CA GLN A 94 12.65 1.43 8.31
C GLN A 94 12.10 0.69 7.08
N PRO A 95 11.85 -0.63 7.18
CA PRO A 95 11.19 -1.37 6.11
C PRO A 95 9.74 -0.90 5.99
N ILE A 96 9.26 -0.80 4.77
CA ILE A 96 7.85 -0.47 4.49
C ILE A 96 7.11 -1.73 4.05
N PRO A 97 5.88 -1.96 4.53
CA PRO A 97 5.02 -3.01 4.00
C PRO A 97 4.78 -2.81 2.50
N LEU A 98 4.93 -3.87 1.71
CA LEU A 98 4.68 -3.85 0.28
C LEU A 98 3.27 -4.33 -0.02
N GLY A 99 2.65 -3.79 -1.08
CA GLY A 99 1.30 -4.14 -1.51
C GLY A 99 0.23 -3.16 -1.07
N TYR A 100 -0.87 -3.14 -1.84
CA TYR A 100 -2.07 -2.34 -1.56
C TYR A 100 -3.34 -2.88 -2.25
N CYS A 101 -3.27 -4.05 -2.85
CA CYS A 101 -4.40 -4.74 -3.51
C CYS A 101 -4.66 -6.06 -2.79
N HIS A 102 -5.46 -6.02 -1.75
CA HIS A 102 -5.66 -7.10 -0.79
C HIS A 102 -7.12 -7.55 -0.76
N VAL A 103 -7.33 -8.85 -0.70
CA VAL A 103 -8.64 -9.50 -0.50
C VAL A 103 -8.51 -10.51 0.63
N GLY A 104 -9.54 -10.60 1.46
CA GLY A 104 -9.57 -11.58 2.53
C GLY A 104 -10.93 -11.70 3.21
N GLN A 105 -10.94 -12.55 4.22
CA GLN A 105 -12.11 -12.80 5.06
C GLN A 105 -11.95 -12.11 6.42
N VAL A 106 -12.99 -11.40 6.83
CA VAL A 106 -13.04 -10.72 8.14
C VAL A 106 -13.03 -11.75 9.26
N LEU A 107 -12.05 -11.67 10.14
CA LEU A 107 -11.95 -12.45 11.37
C LEU A 107 -12.66 -11.75 12.53
N ASP A 108 -12.54 -10.42 12.56
CA ASP A 108 -13.16 -9.56 13.56
C ASP A 108 -13.47 -8.20 12.93
N ALA A 109 -14.70 -7.74 13.06
CA ALA A 109 -15.17 -6.50 12.46
C ALA A 109 -14.86 -5.25 13.31
N GLY A 110 -14.33 -5.37 14.52
CA GLY A 110 -13.95 -4.25 15.38
C GLY A 110 -15.09 -3.27 15.67
N GLU A 111 -16.33 -3.73 15.73
CA GLU A 111 -17.54 -2.92 15.87
C GLU A 111 -17.75 -1.91 14.72
N VAL A 112 -17.23 -2.18 13.53
CA VAL A 112 -17.41 -1.34 12.34
C VAL A 112 -18.77 -1.62 11.72
N PRO A 113 -19.68 -0.63 11.62
CA PRO A 113 -20.99 -0.83 10.99
C PRO A 113 -20.86 -1.32 9.54
N GLY A 114 -21.74 -2.24 9.14
CA GLY A 114 -21.79 -2.77 7.78
C GLY A 114 -20.79 -3.90 7.48
N PHE A 115 -20.00 -4.32 8.46
CA PHE A 115 -19.11 -5.48 8.35
C PHE A 115 -19.38 -6.50 9.48
N ALA A 116 -19.20 -7.77 9.16
CA ALA A 116 -19.30 -8.87 10.11
C ALA A 116 -18.15 -9.87 9.94
N ALA A 117 -17.87 -10.66 10.97
CA ALA A 117 -16.97 -11.81 10.84
C ALA A 117 -17.50 -12.77 9.77
N GLY A 118 -16.60 -13.26 8.92
CA GLY A 118 -16.95 -14.08 7.76
C GLY A 118 -17.14 -13.32 6.45
N ASP A 119 -17.37 -12.01 6.48
CA ASP A 119 -17.49 -11.20 5.26
C ASP A 119 -16.23 -11.28 4.40
N ARG A 120 -16.42 -11.41 3.09
CA ARG A 120 -15.34 -11.24 2.12
C ARG A 120 -15.15 -9.77 1.82
N VAL A 121 -13.91 -9.28 1.93
CA VAL A 121 -13.60 -7.86 1.76
C VAL A 121 -12.38 -7.64 0.88
N VAL A 122 -12.43 -6.56 0.08
CA VAL A 122 -11.25 -5.98 -0.57
C VAL A 122 -10.78 -4.78 0.24
N SER A 123 -9.48 -4.57 0.30
CA SER A 123 -8.89 -3.39 0.98
C SER A 123 -7.56 -2.99 0.36
N ASN A 124 -7.06 -1.80 0.72
CA ASN A 124 -5.73 -1.33 0.34
C ASN A 124 -4.62 -1.78 1.30
N SER A 125 -4.78 -2.94 1.92
CA SER A 125 -3.81 -3.48 2.85
C SER A 125 -2.59 -4.12 2.16
N PRO A 126 -1.46 -4.27 2.87
CA PRO A 126 -0.23 -4.84 2.31
C PRO A 126 -0.31 -6.37 2.15
N HIS A 127 0.71 -6.94 1.51
CA HIS A 127 0.92 -8.38 1.40
C HIS A 127 1.34 -8.96 2.75
N ALA A 128 0.38 -9.51 3.49
CA ALA A 128 0.59 -10.18 4.78
C ALA A 128 -0.50 -11.25 4.99
N GLU A 129 -0.24 -12.25 5.83
CA GLU A 129 -1.20 -13.33 6.08
C GLU A 129 -2.46 -12.85 6.82
N VAL A 130 -2.31 -11.89 7.72
CA VAL A 130 -3.42 -11.22 8.41
C VAL A 130 -3.12 -9.72 8.46
N VAL A 131 -4.14 -8.92 8.22
CA VAL A 131 -4.02 -7.46 8.21
C VAL A 131 -5.05 -6.79 9.12
N SER A 132 -4.72 -5.60 9.61
CA SER A 132 -5.66 -4.71 10.28
C SER A 132 -6.07 -3.61 9.29
N ALA A 133 -7.18 -3.81 8.58
CA ALA A 133 -7.64 -2.92 7.52
C ALA A 133 -8.44 -1.72 8.07
N SER A 134 -8.28 -0.56 7.41
CA SER A 134 -9.14 0.59 7.67
C SER A 134 -10.48 0.44 6.94
N PRO A 135 -11.63 0.62 7.60
CA PRO A 135 -12.93 0.53 6.95
C PRO A 135 -13.12 1.59 5.86
N ALA A 136 -12.45 2.74 5.95
CA ALA A 136 -12.49 3.79 4.92
C ALA A 136 -11.87 3.34 3.58
N PHE A 137 -11.05 2.31 3.59
CA PHE A 137 -10.38 1.73 2.42
C PHE A 137 -10.72 0.23 2.26
N ALA A 138 -11.89 -0.17 2.70
CA ALA A 138 -12.39 -1.53 2.57
C ALA A 138 -13.81 -1.54 2.02
N ALA A 139 -14.13 -2.58 1.23
CA ALA A 139 -15.47 -2.82 0.72
C ALA A 139 -15.80 -4.30 0.76
N ARG A 140 -17.07 -4.63 1.00
CA ARG A 140 -17.57 -6.01 0.91
C ARG A 140 -17.55 -6.46 -0.56
N ILE A 141 -17.19 -7.71 -0.78
CA ILE A 141 -17.17 -8.32 -2.11
C ILE A 141 -18.52 -9.01 -2.33
N PRO A 142 -19.26 -8.69 -3.42
CA PRO A 142 -20.48 -9.39 -3.79
C PRO A 142 -20.20 -10.89 -4.02
N GLU A 143 -21.19 -11.75 -3.77
CA GLU A 143 -21.05 -13.20 -3.95
C GLU A 143 -20.70 -13.58 -5.40
N SER A 144 -21.21 -12.84 -6.37
CA SER A 144 -20.94 -13.05 -7.80
C SER A 144 -19.52 -12.71 -8.25
N VAL A 145 -18.71 -12.06 -7.40
CA VAL A 145 -17.35 -11.64 -7.73
C VAL A 145 -16.34 -12.55 -7.02
N SER A 146 -15.42 -13.13 -7.79
CA SER A 146 -14.35 -13.97 -7.22
C SER A 146 -13.30 -13.10 -6.49
N ASP A 147 -12.54 -13.73 -5.59
CA ASP A 147 -11.45 -13.07 -4.87
C ASP A 147 -10.38 -12.55 -5.83
N GLU A 148 -10.07 -13.31 -6.89
CA GLU A 148 -9.11 -12.94 -7.91
C GLU A 148 -9.53 -11.64 -8.61
N HIS A 149 -10.77 -11.54 -9.08
CA HIS A 149 -11.29 -10.33 -9.71
C HIS A 149 -11.35 -9.16 -8.73
N ALA A 150 -11.74 -9.40 -7.49
CA ALA A 150 -11.83 -8.37 -6.47
C ALA A 150 -10.46 -7.73 -6.14
N THR A 151 -9.34 -8.44 -6.34
CA THR A 151 -8.01 -7.85 -6.10
C THR A 151 -7.70 -6.64 -6.97
N PHE A 152 -8.35 -6.50 -8.13
CA PHE A 152 -8.18 -5.35 -9.03
C PHE A 152 -8.93 -4.09 -8.57
N THR A 153 -9.82 -4.19 -7.57
CA THR A 153 -10.66 -3.06 -7.12
C THR A 153 -9.86 -1.80 -6.76
N PRO A 154 -8.74 -1.85 -6.03
CA PRO A 154 -7.97 -0.64 -5.72
C PRO A 154 -7.44 0.06 -6.98
N LEU A 155 -6.98 -0.69 -7.97
CA LEU A 155 -6.52 -0.15 -9.27
C LEU A 155 -7.70 0.42 -10.07
N ALA A 156 -8.82 -0.31 -10.13
CA ALA A 156 -10.02 0.13 -10.79
C ALA A 156 -10.61 1.40 -10.16
N ALA A 157 -10.53 1.54 -8.84
CA ALA A 157 -10.96 2.76 -8.15
C ALA A 157 -10.12 3.99 -8.54
N VAL A 158 -8.81 3.83 -8.72
CA VAL A 158 -7.91 4.90 -9.22
C VAL A 158 -8.30 5.26 -10.67
N ALA A 159 -8.49 4.27 -11.53
CA ALA A 159 -8.90 4.48 -12.92
C ALA A 159 -10.26 5.17 -13.02
N LEU A 160 -11.24 4.72 -12.22
CA LEU A 160 -12.57 5.35 -12.15
C LEU A 160 -12.50 6.80 -11.67
N GLN A 161 -11.64 7.11 -10.71
CA GLN A 161 -11.42 8.49 -10.29
C GLN A 161 -10.84 9.35 -11.43
N GLY A 162 -9.90 8.81 -12.21
CA GLY A 162 -9.38 9.47 -13.41
C GLY A 162 -10.49 9.79 -14.41
N LEU A 163 -11.37 8.84 -14.71
CA LEU A 163 -12.51 9.03 -15.60
C LEU A 163 -13.50 10.08 -15.06
N ARG A 164 -13.76 10.11 -13.75
CA ARG A 164 -14.61 11.12 -13.12
C ARG A 164 -14.01 12.52 -13.21
N LEU A 165 -12.70 12.66 -13.01
CA LEU A 165 -12.02 13.95 -13.13
C LEU A 165 -11.94 14.44 -14.58
N LEU A 166 -11.93 13.54 -15.54
CA LEU A 166 -11.97 13.88 -16.97
C LEU A 166 -13.30 14.56 -17.37
N ASP A 167 -14.39 14.24 -16.69
CA ASP A 167 -15.75 14.77 -16.95
C ASP A 167 -16.17 14.73 -18.44
N ALA A 168 -15.78 13.65 -19.14
CA ALA A 168 -16.05 13.48 -20.57
C ALA A 168 -17.53 13.54 -20.88
N LYS A 169 -17.91 14.33 -21.91
CA LYS A 169 -19.28 14.48 -22.36
C LYS A 169 -19.65 13.41 -23.40
N PRO A 170 -20.98 13.14 -23.60
CA PRO A 170 -21.47 12.17 -24.58
C PRO A 170 -20.92 12.45 -25.93
N SER A 171 -20.29 12.72 -26.64
CA SER A 171 -19.73 13.01 -27.97
C SER A 171 -18.22 13.18 -27.97
N GLU A 172 -17.59 13.15 -26.80
CA GLU A 172 -16.14 13.28 -26.70
C GLU A 172 -15.45 11.93 -26.82
N THR A 173 -14.24 11.93 -27.36
CA THR A 173 -13.39 10.75 -27.47
C THR A 173 -12.37 10.72 -26.36
N VAL A 174 -12.34 9.64 -25.61
CA VAL A 174 -11.35 9.39 -24.58
C VAL A 174 -10.22 8.52 -25.12
N VAL A 175 -8.99 9.01 -25.03
CA VAL A 175 -7.80 8.27 -25.46
C VAL A 175 -7.04 7.77 -24.22
N VAL A 176 -6.81 6.46 -24.17
CA VAL A 176 -5.99 5.83 -23.11
C VAL A 176 -4.61 5.54 -23.69
N MET A 177 -3.59 6.17 -23.12
CA MET A 177 -2.19 5.96 -23.51
C MET A 177 -1.52 4.98 -22.55
N GLY A 178 -1.15 3.81 -23.06
CA GLY A 178 -0.58 2.71 -22.29
C GLY A 178 -1.68 1.82 -21.68
N LEU A 179 -1.41 0.53 -21.67
CA LEU A 179 -2.34 -0.49 -21.17
C LEU A 179 -1.76 -1.27 -19.97
N GLY A 180 -0.61 -0.82 -19.43
CA GLY A 180 0.10 -1.46 -18.33
C GLY A 180 1.29 -2.28 -18.75
#